data_370e15b4ad293b6e6a319378c205a24b
#
_entry.id   370e15b4ad293b6e6a319378c205a24b
#
_cell.length_a   1.000
_cell.length_b   1.000
_cell.length_c   1.000
_cell.angle_alpha   90.00
_cell.angle_beta   90.00
_cell.angle_gamma   90.00
#
_symmetry.space_group_name_H-M   'P 1'
#
loop_
_entity.id
_entity.type
_entity.pdbx_description
1 polymer ?
#
loop_
_entity_poly.entity_id
_entity_poly.type
_entity_poly.pdbx_seq_one_letter_code
_entity_poly.pdbx_strand_id
1 'polypeptide(L)'
;MYDVKSLKAEEFISDEEIKETLAYADANKDNMEVVDAIIAKAKERKGLTHREASVLLACENEEKINEVYELAQQIKKDYYGNRIVLFAPLYLSNYCVNGCVYCPYHLKNKHIARKKLTQEEIVKEVTALQDMGHKRLAIEAGED
;
A
#
# COMPACT_ATOMS: atom_id res chain seq x y z
N MET A 1 -22.13 10.69 -7.16
CA MET A 1 -21.50 10.86 -5.81
C MET A 1 -21.12 9.47 -5.36
N TYR A 2 -19.87 9.24 -5.07
CA TYR A 2 -19.44 7.90 -4.81
C TYR A 2 -19.57 7.53 -3.32
N ASP A 3 -20.00 6.30 -3.05
CA ASP A 3 -20.34 5.83 -1.69
C ASP A 3 -19.32 4.80 -1.21
N VAL A 4 -18.37 5.24 -0.38
CA VAL A 4 -17.32 4.40 0.22
C VAL A 4 -17.84 3.27 1.13
N LYS A 5 -19.11 3.28 1.48
CA LYS A 5 -19.75 2.24 2.31
C LYS A 5 -20.48 1.19 1.49
N SER A 6 -20.64 1.40 0.18
CA SER A 6 -21.26 0.42 -0.71
C SER A 6 -20.37 -0.81 -0.84
N LEU A 7 -21.03 -1.96 -1.08
CA LEU A 7 -20.37 -3.21 -1.44
C LEU A 7 -20.30 -3.43 -2.96
N LYS A 8 -20.81 -2.48 -3.75
CA LYS A 8 -20.77 -2.55 -5.21
C LYS A 8 -19.64 -1.66 -5.72
N ALA A 9 -18.73 -2.24 -6.49
CA ALA A 9 -17.55 -1.55 -7.00
C ALA A 9 -17.89 -0.27 -7.77
N GLU A 10 -18.90 -0.29 -8.62
CA GLU A 10 -19.38 0.83 -9.42
C GLU A 10 -19.93 2.01 -8.61
N GLU A 11 -20.23 1.81 -7.33
CA GLU A 11 -20.70 2.86 -6.43
C GLU A 11 -19.58 3.52 -5.61
N PHE A 12 -18.44 2.87 -5.45
CA PHE A 12 -17.28 3.41 -4.73
C PHE A 12 -16.01 3.55 -5.56
N ILE A 13 -15.95 2.98 -6.77
CA ILE A 13 -14.87 3.18 -7.73
C ILE A 13 -15.43 3.96 -8.92
N SER A 14 -14.91 5.17 -9.14
CA SER A 14 -15.25 5.98 -10.31
C SER A 14 -14.21 5.82 -11.40
N ASP A 15 -14.53 5.05 -12.44
CA ASP A 15 -13.67 4.88 -13.63
C ASP A 15 -13.46 6.21 -14.37
N GLU A 16 -14.47 7.08 -14.37
CA GLU A 16 -14.38 8.42 -14.97
C GLU A 16 -13.35 9.28 -14.23
N GLU A 17 -13.43 9.37 -12.89
CA GLU A 17 -12.46 10.13 -12.08
C GLU A 17 -11.04 9.58 -12.21
N ILE A 18 -10.88 8.26 -12.33
CA ILE A 18 -9.56 7.64 -12.57
C ILE A 18 -8.99 8.11 -13.91
N LYS A 19 -9.78 8.05 -14.98
CA LYS A 19 -9.37 8.48 -16.33
C LYS A 19 -9.04 9.98 -16.38
N GLU A 20 -9.87 10.81 -15.76
CA GLU A 20 -9.62 12.25 -15.65
C GLU A 20 -8.33 12.54 -14.86
N THR A 21 -8.10 11.82 -13.77
CA THR A 21 -6.88 11.95 -12.97
C THR A 21 -5.63 11.59 -13.76
N LEU A 22 -5.67 10.50 -14.53
CA LEU A 22 -4.55 10.10 -15.39
C LEU A 22 -4.32 11.11 -16.52
N ALA A 23 -5.37 11.59 -17.17
CA ALA A 23 -5.28 12.63 -18.19
C ALA A 23 -4.73 13.95 -17.62
N TYR A 24 -5.12 14.32 -16.41
CA TYR A 24 -4.57 15.48 -15.72
C TYR A 24 -3.09 15.31 -15.41
N ALA A 25 -2.67 14.13 -14.98
CA ALA A 25 -1.27 13.82 -14.73
C ALA A 25 -0.43 13.95 -16.02
N ASP A 26 -0.88 13.35 -17.11
CA ASP A 26 -0.19 13.43 -18.41
C ASP A 26 -0.06 14.87 -18.92
N ALA A 27 -1.09 15.69 -18.72
CA ALA A 27 -1.09 17.09 -19.13
C ALA A 27 -0.16 17.98 -18.30
N ASN A 28 0.17 17.58 -17.05
CA ASN A 28 0.90 18.41 -16.10
C ASN A 28 2.25 17.83 -15.64
N LYS A 29 2.61 16.62 -16.03
CA LYS A 29 3.87 15.96 -15.60
C LYS A 29 5.14 16.75 -15.96
N ASP A 30 5.11 17.50 -17.06
CA ASP A 30 6.21 18.35 -17.52
C ASP A 30 6.03 19.83 -17.19
N ASN A 31 4.94 20.18 -16.48
CA ASN A 31 4.68 21.55 -16.02
C ASN A 31 5.36 21.77 -14.67
N MET A 32 6.59 22.31 -14.71
CA MET A 32 7.41 22.48 -13.49
C MET A 32 6.76 23.43 -12.47
N GLU A 33 5.96 24.40 -12.88
CA GLU A 33 5.26 25.29 -11.93
C GLU A 33 4.24 24.48 -11.09
N VAL A 34 3.52 23.56 -11.74
CA VAL A 34 2.56 22.67 -11.05
C VAL A 34 3.31 21.68 -10.15
N VAL A 35 4.38 21.06 -10.66
CA VAL A 35 5.20 20.12 -9.88
C VAL A 35 5.79 20.80 -8.65
N ASP A 36 6.35 22.00 -8.79
CA ASP A 36 6.93 22.76 -7.69
C ASP A 36 5.90 23.17 -6.64
N ALA A 37 4.70 23.58 -7.08
CA ALA A 37 3.60 23.91 -6.17
C ALA A 37 3.16 22.68 -5.35
N ILE A 38 3.11 21.50 -5.97
CA ILE A 38 2.77 20.24 -5.28
C ILE A 38 3.86 19.85 -4.28
N ILE A 39 5.13 19.94 -4.66
CA ILE A 39 6.26 19.68 -3.75
C ILE A 39 6.25 20.66 -2.58
N ALA A 40 6.00 21.95 -2.83
CA ALA A 40 5.89 22.96 -1.79
C ALA A 40 4.77 22.64 -0.78
N LYS A 41 3.59 22.22 -1.26
CA LYS A 41 2.50 21.74 -0.42
C LYS A 41 2.88 20.52 0.40
N ALA A 42 3.60 19.56 -0.21
CA ALA A 42 4.09 18.37 0.51
C ALA A 42 5.08 18.73 1.63
N LYS A 43 5.92 19.74 1.43
CA LYS A 43 6.84 20.28 2.46
C LYS A 43 6.10 20.80 3.70
N GLU A 44 4.88 21.30 3.55
CA GLU A 44 4.03 21.72 4.66
C GLU A 44 3.44 20.56 5.47
N ARG A 45 3.71 19.32 5.10
CA ARG A 45 3.17 18.08 5.72
C ARG A 45 1.64 17.96 5.60
N LYS A 46 1.05 18.65 4.66
CA LYS A 46 -0.35 18.50 4.28
C LYS A 46 -0.49 17.39 3.25
N GLY A 47 -1.50 16.56 3.38
CA GLY A 47 -1.76 15.48 2.43
C GLY A 47 -1.97 16.02 1.01
N LEU A 48 -1.53 15.25 0.02
CA LEU A 48 -1.79 15.51 -1.39
C LEU A 48 -3.13 14.91 -1.80
N THR A 49 -3.83 15.55 -2.74
CA THR A 49 -4.96 14.93 -3.42
C THR A 49 -4.46 13.84 -4.37
N HIS A 50 -5.34 12.94 -4.81
CA HIS A 50 -4.99 11.91 -5.78
C HIS A 50 -4.51 12.50 -7.12
N ARG A 51 -5.06 13.64 -7.56
CA ARG A 51 -4.60 14.36 -8.77
C ARG A 51 -3.21 14.95 -8.58
N GLU A 52 -2.91 15.57 -7.45
CA GLU A 52 -1.56 16.06 -7.15
C GLU A 52 -0.54 14.90 -7.07
N ALA A 53 -0.90 13.81 -6.40
CA ALA A 53 -0.04 12.64 -6.31
C ALA A 53 0.21 12.02 -7.69
N SER A 54 -0.80 11.96 -8.57
CA SER A 54 -0.67 11.41 -9.92
C SER A 54 0.31 12.20 -10.79
N VAL A 55 0.37 13.53 -10.65
CA VAL A 55 1.36 14.37 -11.36
C VAL A 55 2.77 14.04 -10.92
N LEU A 56 3.02 13.90 -9.60
CA LEU A 56 4.36 13.51 -9.11
C LEU A 56 4.77 12.11 -9.57
N LEU A 57 3.82 11.17 -9.63
CA LEU A 57 4.08 9.80 -10.11
C LEU A 57 4.35 9.74 -11.62
N ALA A 58 3.78 10.66 -12.39
CA ALA A 58 3.98 10.74 -13.84
C ALA A 58 5.19 11.59 -14.24
N CYS A 59 5.73 12.41 -13.32
CA CYS A 59 6.87 13.28 -13.60
C CYS A 59 8.13 12.45 -13.86
N GLU A 60 8.82 12.74 -14.98
CA GLU A 60 10.07 12.08 -15.37
C GLU A 60 11.30 12.99 -15.23
N ASN A 61 11.14 14.21 -14.70
CA ASN A 61 12.25 15.11 -14.46
C ASN A 61 13.10 14.63 -13.27
N GLU A 62 14.32 14.18 -13.53
CA GLU A 62 15.23 13.60 -12.53
C GLU A 62 15.51 14.53 -11.35
N GLU A 63 15.65 15.84 -11.58
CA GLU A 63 15.87 16.81 -10.51
C GLU A 63 14.68 16.86 -9.56
N LYS A 64 13.46 16.89 -10.10
CA LYS A 64 12.23 16.89 -9.30
C LYS A 64 11.97 15.57 -8.59
N ILE A 65 12.27 14.46 -9.24
CA ILE A 65 12.19 13.12 -8.61
C ILE A 65 13.15 13.05 -7.42
N ASN A 66 14.38 13.52 -7.56
CA ASN A 66 15.35 13.56 -6.46
C ASN A 66 14.87 14.47 -5.32
N GLU A 67 14.30 15.65 -5.63
CA GLU A 67 13.70 16.53 -4.61
C GLU A 67 12.57 15.84 -3.83
N VAL A 68 11.71 15.07 -4.51
CA VAL A 68 10.65 14.27 -3.87
C VAL A 68 11.26 13.19 -2.96
N TYR A 69 12.32 12.50 -3.40
CA TYR A 69 12.99 11.48 -2.58
C TYR A 69 13.65 12.08 -1.34
N GLU A 70 14.34 13.22 -1.48
CA GLU A 70 14.94 13.92 -0.36
C GLU A 70 13.86 14.37 0.66
N LEU A 71 12.74 14.91 0.16
CA LEU A 71 11.63 15.28 1.01
C LEU A 71 11.02 14.06 1.72
N ALA A 72 10.83 12.95 1.04
CA ALA A 72 10.32 11.71 1.63
C ALA A 72 11.26 11.19 2.73
N GLN A 73 12.58 11.23 2.48
CA GLN A 73 13.60 10.88 3.48
C GLN A 73 13.53 11.80 4.70
N GLN A 74 13.39 13.11 4.49
CA GLN A 74 13.28 14.08 5.57
C GLN A 74 12.00 13.86 6.39
N ILE A 75 10.86 13.60 5.73
CA ILE A 75 9.60 13.27 6.41
C ILE A 75 9.77 12.02 7.28
N LYS A 76 10.34 10.97 6.72
CA LYS A 76 10.61 9.73 7.46
C LYS A 76 11.50 9.99 8.68
N LYS A 77 12.56 10.82 8.52
CA LYS A 77 13.48 11.14 9.59
C LYS A 77 12.82 11.97 10.71
N ASP A 78 11.95 12.92 10.34
CA ASP A 78 11.26 13.79 11.29
C ASP A 78 10.27 13.01 12.18
N TYR A 79 9.56 12.02 11.60
CA TYR A 79 8.55 11.25 12.33
C TYR A 79 9.09 9.98 12.98
N TYR A 80 10.04 9.31 12.36
CA TYR A 80 10.55 8.00 12.80
C TYR A 80 12.02 8.03 13.23
N GLY A 81 12.75 9.09 12.94
CA GLY A 81 14.20 9.14 13.17
C GLY A 81 14.91 7.99 12.46
N ASN A 82 15.83 7.34 13.15
CA ASN A 82 16.56 6.18 12.64
C ASN A 82 15.87 4.84 12.97
N ARG A 83 14.65 4.87 13.48
CA ARG A 83 13.94 3.64 13.84
C ARG A 83 13.54 2.85 12.59
N ILE A 84 13.74 1.54 12.68
CA ILE A 84 13.24 0.55 11.73
C ILE A 84 12.15 -0.24 12.44
N VAL A 85 11.01 -0.41 11.79
CA VAL A 85 9.92 -1.24 12.29
C VAL A 85 10.17 -2.67 11.84
N LEU A 86 10.41 -3.56 12.79
CA LEU A 86 10.50 -5.00 12.54
C LEU A 86 9.17 -5.65 12.87
N PHE A 87 8.76 -6.58 12.05
CA PHE A 87 7.57 -7.42 12.25
C PHE A 87 7.86 -8.84 11.75
N ALA A 88 7.09 -9.80 12.25
CA ALA A 88 7.07 -11.16 11.72
C ALA A 88 5.74 -11.42 11.00
N PRO A 89 5.71 -12.11 9.86
CA PRO A 89 4.47 -12.55 9.25
C PRO A 89 3.88 -13.73 10.04
N LEU A 90 2.58 -13.73 10.21
CA LEU A 90 1.82 -14.84 10.76
C LEU A 90 0.69 -15.21 9.79
N TYR A 91 0.82 -16.36 9.15
CA TYR A 91 -0.16 -16.88 8.21
C TYR A 91 -1.18 -17.74 8.94
N LEU A 92 -2.44 -17.27 8.98
CA LEU A 92 -3.53 -17.96 9.69
C LEU A 92 -4.14 -19.10 8.87
N SER A 93 -4.23 -18.93 7.55
CA SER A 93 -4.81 -19.90 6.62
C SER A 93 -4.22 -19.75 5.23
N ASN A 94 -3.99 -20.85 4.54
CA ASN A 94 -3.67 -20.89 3.12
C ASN A 94 -4.81 -21.43 2.25
N TYR A 95 -6.02 -21.54 2.81
CA TYR A 95 -7.23 -21.73 2.02
C TYR A 95 -7.57 -20.42 1.32
N CYS A 96 -8.06 -20.50 0.08
CA CYS A 96 -8.46 -19.32 -0.67
C CYS A 96 -9.46 -19.71 -1.77
N VAL A 97 -10.49 -18.90 -1.94
CA VAL A 97 -11.52 -19.08 -2.98
C VAL A 97 -11.13 -18.41 -4.31
N ASN A 98 -10.09 -17.57 -4.32
CA ASN A 98 -9.67 -16.78 -5.46
C ASN A 98 -8.78 -17.56 -6.44
N GLY A 99 -8.69 -17.06 -7.67
CA GLY A 99 -7.92 -17.65 -8.76
C GLY A 99 -6.69 -16.84 -9.19
N CYS A 100 -6.08 -16.06 -8.29
CA CYS A 100 -4.93 -15.19 -8.61
C CYS A 100 -3.78 -16.00 -9.23
N VAL A 101 -3.34 -15.60 -10.43
CA VAL A 101 -2.40 -16.41 -11.24
C VAL A 101 -1.00 -16.52 -10.64
N TYR A 102 -0.59 -15.60 -9.80
CA TYR A 102 0.75 -15.56 -9.18
C TYR A 102 0.77 -16.12 -7.74
N CYS A 103 -0.39 -16.26 -7.10
CA CYS A 103 -0.46 -16.62 -5.68
C CYS A 103 -0.50 -18.14 -5.50
N PRO A 104 0.39 -18.75 -4.67
CA PRO A 104 0.36 -20.17 -4.44
C PRO A 104 -0.89 -20.66 -3.71
N TYR A 105 -1.63 -19.75 -3.05
CA TYR A 105 -2.87 -20.09 -2.32
C TYR A 105 -4.10 -20.18 -3.23
N HIS A 106 -4.00 -19.85 -4.52
CA HIS A 106 -5.15 -19.85 -5.42
C HIS A 106 -5.89 -21.19 -5.42
N LEU A 107 -7.21 -21.15 -5.57
CA LEU A 107 -8.13 -22.29 -5.43
C LEU A 107 -7.70 -23.52 -6.26
N LYS A 108 -7.18 -23.30 -7.47
CA LYS A 108 -6.82 -24.38 -8.41
C LYS A 108 -5.51 -25.08 -8.08
N ASN A 109 -4.69 -24.53 -7.18
CA ASN A 109 -3.43 -25.18 -6.79
C ASN A 109 -3.71 -26.40 -5.92
N LYS A 110 -3.43 -27.58 -6.45
CA LYS A 110 -3.58 -28.89 -5.78
C LYS A 110 -2.26 -29.42 -5.20
N HIS A 111 -1.16 -28.69 -5.37
CA HIS A 111 0.19 -29.16 -5.00
C HIS A 111 0.63 -28.68 -3.62
N ILE A 112 -0.18 -27.86 -2.92
CA ILE A 112 0.13 -27.39 -1.56
C ILE A 112 -0.78 -28.08 -0.54
N ALA A 113 -0.22 -28.39 0.63
CA ALA A 113 -1.02 -28.76 1.79
C ALA A 113 -1.79 -27.55 2.30
N ARG A 114 -3.10 -27.72 2.46
CA ARG A 114 -3.98 -26.67 3.01
C ARG A 114 -4.03 -26.79 4.51
N LYS A 115 -3.90 -25.65 5.19
CA LYS A 115 -4.02 -25.56 6.64
C LYS A 115 -4.64 -24.23 7.04
N LYS A 116 -5.50 -24.31 8.07
CA LYS A 116 -6.03 -23.19 8.82
C LYS A 116 -5.65 -23.44 10.29
N LEU A 117 -5.00 -22.48 10.91
CA LEU A 117 -4.56 -22.61 12.29
C LEU A 117 -5.76 -22.60 13.24
N THR A 118 -5.73 -23.49 14.22
CA THR A 118 -6.65 -23.42 15.37
C THR A 118 -6.25 -22.28 16.29
N GLN A 119 -7.17 -21.89 17.20
CA GLN A 119 -6.86 -20.87 18.20
C GLN A 119 -5.66 -21.26 19.08
N GLU A 120 -5.53 -22.53 19.41
CA GLU A 120 -4.41 -23.05 20.21
C GLU A 120 -3.07 -22.98 19.45
N GLU A 121 -3.09 -23.27 18.14
CA GLU A 121 -1.92 -23.13 17.29
C GLU A 121 -1.51 -21.66 17.12
N ILE A 122 -2.48 -20.75 16.93
CA ILE A 122 -2.22 -19.30 16.87
C ILE A 122 -1.53 -18.82 18.17
N VAL A 123 -2.02 -19.25 19.34
CA VAL A 123 -1.38 -18.90 20.62
C VAL A 123 0.06 -19.39 20.67
N LYS A 124 0.34 -20.61 20.23
CA LYS A 124 1.71 -21.18 20.21
C LYS A 124 2.62 -20.36 19.29
N GLU A 125 2.16 -20.08 18.08
CA GLU A 125 2.94 -19.30 17.10
C GLU A 125 3.22 -17.88 17.61
N VAL A 126 2.20 -17.19 18.13
CA VAL A 126 2.36 -15.84 18.69
C VAL A 126 3.35 -15.83 19.86
N THR A 127 3.24 -16.83 20.76
CA THR A 127 4.16 -16.96 21.89
C THR A 127 5.60 -17.17 21.41
N ALA A 128 5.81 -18.09 20.46
CA ALA A 128 7.13 -18.33 19.90
C ALA A 128 7.73 -17.07 19.24
N LEU A 129 6.93 -16.33 18.45
CA LEU A 129 7.36 -15.09 17.83
C LEU A 129 7.68 -14.01 18.88
N GLN A 130 6.90 -13.94 19.94
CA GLN A 130 7.15 -13.01 21.06
C GLN A 130 8.44 -13.36 21.81
N ASP A 131 8.70 -14.63 22.05
CA ASP A 131 9.93 -15.10 22.69
C ASP A 131 11.17 -14.81 21.82
N MET A 132 11.02 -14.83 20.49
CA MET A 132 12.04 -14.38 19.54
C MET A 132 12.24 -12.86 19.52
N GLY A 133 11.45 -12.09 20.27
CA GLY A 133 11.57 -10.64 20.41
C GLY A 133 10.70 -9.82 19.47
N HIS A 134 9.85 -10.44 18.63
CA HIS A 134 8.94 -9.70 17.77
C HIS A 134 7.83 -9.01 18.56
N LYS A 135 7.65 -7.70 18.33
CA LYS A 135 6.63 -6.86 18.99
C LYS A 135 5.45 -6.52 18.07
N ARG A 136 5.57 -6.86 16.79
CA ARG A 136 4.56 -6.61 15.77
C ARG A 136 4.46 -7.81 14.85
N LEU A 137 3.24 -8.09 14.43
CA LEU A 137 2.93 -9.16 13.49
C LEU A 137 2.20 -8.58 12.29
N ALA A 138 2.53 -9.07 11.09
CA ALA A 138 1.69 -8.93 9.91
C ALA A 138 0.85 -10.22 9.81
N ILE A 139 -0.45 -10.09 10.01
CA ILE A 139 -1.38 -11.22 9.97
C ILE A 139 -1.91 -11.35 8.55
N GLU A 140 -1.75 -12.53 7.99
CA GLU A 140 -2.09 -12.82 6.60
C GLU A 140 -2.91 -14.10 6.49
N ALA A 141 -3.81 -14.15 5.51
CA ALA A 141 -4.57 -15.33 5.18
C ALA A 141 -4.98 -15.31 3.70
N GLY A 142 -5.32 -16.46 3.17
CA GLY A 142 -6.17 -16.53 1.99
C GLY A 142 -7.60 -16.09 2.33
N GLU A 143 -8.41 -15.85 1.33
CA GLU A 143 -9.83 -15.54 1.50
C GLU A 143 -10.62 -16.85 1.64
N ASP A 144 -11.10 -17.14 2.87
CA ASP A 144 -11.72 -18.41 3.29
C ASP A 144 -13.06 -18.16 4.01
#